data_91e522c9aaa543546dfea0e4705303f2
#
_entry.id   91e522c9aaa543546dfea0e4705303f2
#
_cell.length_a   1.000
_cell.length_b   1.000
_cell.length_c   1.000
_cell.angle_alpha   90.00
_cell.angle_beta   90.00
_cell.angle_gamma   90.00
#
_symmetry.space_group_name_H-M   'P 1'
#
loop_
_entity.id
_entity.type
_entity.pdbx_description
1 polymer ?
#
loop_
_entity_poly.entity_id
_entity_poly.type
_entity_poly.pdbx_seq_one_letter_code
_entity_poly.pdbx_strand_id
1 'polypeptide(L)'
;MLSADEWAQVDALVGIESRGFLLAAGLAQALGKGVIIVRKPGKLPPPVLRQRYALEYGEDTLEMNASVTPRRVLLVDDVLATGGTLRATEALCRQAGHSIFGAVLLINLSALNDYRCQGHPARSLWTY
;
A
#
# COMPACT_ATOMS: atom_id res chain seq x y z
N MET A 1 -0.57 -17.12 -0.52
CA MET A 1 -0.21 -15.68 -0.32
C MET A 1 0.45 -15.51 1.05
N LEU A 2 -0.26 -15.13 2.12
CA LEU A 2 0.31 -15.10 3.46
C LEU A 2 -0.17 -16.28 4.28
N SER A 3 0.71 -16.81 5.16
CA SER A 3 0.32 -17.82 6.12
C SER A 3 -0.49 -17.21 7.27
N ALA A 4 -1.13 -18.06 8.08
CA ALA A 4 -1.87 -17.60 9.26
C ALA A 4 -0.96 -16.85 10.24
N ASP A 5 0.27 -17.33 10.43
CA ASP A 5 1.24 -16.68 11.31
C ASP A 5 1.67 -15.30 10.77
N GLU A 6 1.81 -15.17 9.46
CA GLU A 6 2.12 -13.89 8.83
C GLU A 6 0.96 -12.91 8.97
N TRP A 7 -0.29 -13.36 8.76
CA TRP A 7 -1.47 -12.51 8.97
C TRP A 7 -1.58 -12.01 10.40
N ALA A 8 -1.20 -12.83 11.37
CA ALA A 8 -1.22 -12.44 12.77
C ALA A 8 -0.29 -11.26 13.07
N GLN A 9 0.72 -11.02 12.24
CA GLN A 9 1.66 -9.91 12.41
C GLN A 9 1.17 -8.60 11.77
N VAL A 10 0.07 -8.62 11.04
CA VAL A 10 -0.48 -7.45 10.35
C VAL A 10 -1.63 -6.87 11.15
N ASP A 11 -1.57 -5.59 11.47
CA ASP A 11 -2.63 -4.89 12.20
C ASP A 11 -3.65 -4.23 11.28
N ALA A 12 -3.20 -3.74 10.14
CA ALA A 12 -4.04 -3.00 9.21
C ALA A 12 -3.56 -3.16 7.76
N LEU A 13 -4.48 -2.94 6.83
CA LEU A 13 -4.21 -2.99 5.42
C LEU A 13 -4.24 -1.57 4.86
N VAL A 14 -3.26 -1.24 4.04
CA VAL A 14 -3.18 0.06 3.35
C VAL A 14 -3.69 -0.12 1.94
N GLY A 15 -4.85 0.45 1.66
CA GLY A 15 -5.45 0.42 0.32
C GLY A 15 -5.20 1.72 -0.42
N ILE A 16 -4.81 1.59 -1.68
CA ILE A 16 -4.44 2.73 -2.52
C ILE A 16 -5.55 3.04 -3.51
N GLU A 17 -5.93 4.31 -3.62
CA GLU A 17 -7.00 4.77 -4.51
C GLU A 17 -6.77 4.31 -5.95
N SER A 18 -7.77 3.70 -6.57
CA SER A 18 -9.10 3.46 -6.00
C SER A 18 -9.42 1.97 -5.88
N ARG A 19 -8.90 1.14 -6.78
CA ARG A 19 -9.21 -0.30 -6.79
C ARG A 19 -8.61 -1.04 -5.60
N GLY A 20 -7.50 -0.55 -5.08
CA GLY A 20 -6.90 -1.08 -3.85
C GLY A 20 -7.81 -0.98 -2.63
N PHE A 21 -8.74 -0.01 -2.61
CA PHE A 21 -9.71 0.13 -1.51
C PHE A 21 -10.61 -1.10 -1.39
N LEU A 22 -11.09 -1.62 -2.51
CA LEU A 22 -11.98 -2.78 -2.51
C LEU A 22 -11.27 -4.01 -1.98
N LEU A 23 -10.03 -4.23 -2.41
CA LEU A 23 -9.23 -5.36 -1.97
C LEU A 23 -8.87 -5.24 -0.48
N ALA A 24 -8.43 -4.06 -0.05
CA ALA A 24 -8.07 -3.83 1.34
C ALA A 24 -9.28 -3.98 2.26
N ALA A 25 -10.44 -3.42 1.88
CA ALA A 25 -11.66 -3.53 2.67
C ALA A 25 -12.13 -4.98 2.76
N GLY A 26 -12.09 -5.73 1.66
CA GLY A 26 -12.48 -7.12 1.65
C GLY A 26 -11.60 -7.99 2.54
N LEU A 27 -10.29 -7.82 2.46
CA LEU A 27 -9.34 -8.54 3.29
C LEU A 27 -9.49 -8.16 4.77
N ALA A 28 -9.65 -6.87 5.05
CA ALA A 28 -9.82 -6.39 6.42
C ALA A 28 -11.09 -6.96 7.06
N GLN A 29 -12.20 -6.98 6.32
CA GLN A 29 -13.46 -7.55 6.76
C GLN A 29 -13.31 -9.04 7.08
N ALA A 30 -12.67 -9.79 6.18
CA ALA A 30 -12.51 -11.23 6.33
C ALA A 30 -11.58 -11.60 7.50
N LEU A 31 -10.60 -10.76 7.80
CA LEU A 31 -9.52 -11.07 8.74
C LEU A 31 -9.61 -10.30 10.05
N GLY A 32 -10.61 -9.43 10.22
CA GLY A 32 -10.75 -8.62 11.42
C GLY A 32 -9.64 -7.59 11.59
N LYS A 33 -9.17 -6.98 10.48
CA LYS A 33 -8.11 -5.98 10.50
C LYS A 33 -8.66 -4.58 10.20
N GLY A 34 -7.87 -3.54 10.52
CA GLY A 34 -8.18 -2.17 10.14
C GLY A 34 -7.82 -1.87 8.69
N VAL A 35 -8.30 -0.74 8.20
CA VAL A 35 -7.95 -0.22 6.87
C VAL A 35 -7.42 1.19 7.01
N ILE A 36 -6.31 1.46 6.34
CA ILE A 36 -5.75 2.80 6.17
C ILE A 36 -5.83 3.11 4.68
N ILE A 37 -6.34 4.29 4.32
CA ILE A 37 -6.51 4.65 2.93
C ILE A 37 -5.46 5.67 2.49
N VAL A 38 -4.96 5.49 1.27
CA VAL A 38 -4.06 6.40 0.58
C VAL A 38 -4.80 6.94 -0.63
N ARG A 39 -4.87 8.26 -0.74
CA ARG A 39 -5.69 8.91 -1.75
C ARG A 39 -4.94 9.96 -2.54
N LYS A 40 -5.49 10.34 -3.67
CA LYS A 40 -5.06 11.50 -4.45
C LYS A 40 -5.25 12.78 -3.63
N PRO A 41 -4.51 13.87 -3.95
CA PRO A 41 -4.56 15.09 -3.14
C PRO A 41 -5.96 15.69 -3.00
N GLY A 42 -6.19 16.26 -1.83
CA GLY A 42 -7.41 17.03 -1.56
C GLY A 42 -8.64 16.22 -1.17
N LYS A 43 -8.51 14.92 -1.01
CA LYS A 43 -9.64 14.03 -0.69
C LYS A 43 -9.71 13.59 0.77
N LEU A 44 -8.66 13.81 1.52
CA LEU A 44 -8.61 13.47 2.94
C LEU A 44 -8.72 14.71 3.81
N PRO A 45 -9.42 14.63 4.96
CA PRO A 45 -9.43 15.75 5.91
C PRO A 45 -8.04 15.97 6.50
N PRO A 46 -7.64 17.23 6.73
CA PRO A 46 -6.36 17.51 7.37
C PRO A 46 -6.34 17.03 8.83
N PRO A 47 -5.16 16.77 9.41
CA PRO A 47 -3.84 16.89 8.80
C PRO A 47 -3.49 15.67 7.93
N VAL A 48 -2.75 15.91 6.85
CA VAL A 48 -2.32 14.87 5.93
C VAL A 48 -0.81 14.88 5.73
N LEU A 49 -0.26 13.72 5.41
CA LEU A 49 1.08 13.54 4.90
C LEU A 49 1.00 13.41 3.38
N ARG A 50 1.99 13.95 2.68
CA ARG A 50 2.04 13.94 1.23
C ARG A 50 3.35 13.33 0.74
N GLN A 51 3.26 12.62 -0.38
CA GLN A 51 4.43 12.08 -1.07
C GLN A 51 4.24 12.22 -2.57
N ARG A 52 5.17 12.92 -3.20
CA ARG A 52 5.24 13.01 -4.66
C ARG A 52 5.94 11.78 -5.22
N TYR A 53 5.59 11.40 -6.43
CA TYR A 53 6.31 10.36 -7.17
C TYR A 53 6.27 10.64 -8.68
N ALA A 54 7.31 10.20 -9.37
CA ALA A 54 7.44 10.41 -10.81
C ALA A 54 6.55 9.44 -11.58
N LEU A 55 5.91 9.96 -12.62
CA LEU A 55 5.24 9.18 -13.64
C LEU A 55 6.11 9.17 -14.90
N GLU A 56 5.72 8.39 -15.89
CA GLU A 56 6.37 8.42 -17.19
C GLU A 56 6.31 9.83 -17.79
N TYR A 57 5.18 10.50 -17.63
CA TYR A 57 4.96 11.88 -18.09
C TYR A 57 4.46 12.74 -16.92
N GLY A 58 5.40 13.36 -16.19
CA GLY A 58 5.07 14.25 -15.09
C GLY A 58 5.20 13.61 -13.72
N GLU A 59 4.42 14.14 -12.78
CA GLU A 59 4.42 13.71 -11.38
C GLU A 59 3.00 13.54 -10.88
N ASP A 60 2.85 12.76 -9.84
CA ASP A 60 1.61 12.64 -9.09
C ASP A 60 1.93 12.70 -7.60
N THR A 61 0.89 12.82 -6.77
CA THR A 61 1.03 12.91 -5.33
C THR A 61 0.01 12.00 -4.66
N LEU A 62 0.41 11.38 -3.58
CA LEU A 62 -0.48 10.61 -2.72
C LEU A 62 -0.49 11.21 -1.33
N GLU A 63 -1.62 11.06 -0.64
CA GLU A 63 -1.82 11.56 0.71
C GLU A 63 -2.30 10.45 1.64
N MET A 64 -1.90 10.56 2.91
CA MET A 64 -2.31 9.67 4.00
C MET A 64 -2.61 10.53 5.22
N ASN A 65 -3.57 10.12 6.04
CA ASN A 65 -3.88 10.83 7.28
C ASN A 65 -2.66 10.83 8.21
N ALA A 66 -2.32 12.00 8.75
CA ALA A 66 -1.18 12.18 9.64
C ALA A 66 -1.50 11.82 11.11
N SER A 67 -2.78 11.83 11.48
CA SER A 67 -3.22 11.63 12.87
C SER A 67 -3.68 10.20 13.10
N VAL A 68 -2.79 9.23 12.85
CA VAL A 68 -3.09 7.81 13.04
C VAL A 68 -2.13 7.16 14.03
N THR A 69 -2.62 6.17 14.77
CA THR A 69 -1.78 5.37 15.65
C THR A 69 -0.86 4.49 14.81
N PRO A 70 0.47 4.46 15.09
CA PRO A 70 1.38 3.59 14.36
C PRO A 70 0.97 2.12 14.45
N ARG A 71 1.01 1.43 13.30
CA ARG A 71 0.60 0.03 13.16
C ARG A 71 1.56 -0.71 12.25
N ARG A 72 1.50 -2.03 12.30
CA ARG A 72 2.19 -2.88 11.33
C ARG A 72 1.25 -3.11 10.16
N VAL A 73 1.63 -2.67 8.98
CA VAL A 73 0.74 -2.60 7.82
C VAL A 73 1.19 -3.48 6.67
N LEU A 74 0.21 -3.92 5.88
CA LEU A 74 0.41 -4.61 4.61
C LEU A 74 -0.15 -3.71 3.51
N LEU A 75 0.66 -3.42 2.50
CA LEU A 75 0.23 -2.62 1.36
C LEU A 75 -0.58 -3.49 0.41
N VAL A 76 -1.68 -2.96 -0.10
CA VAL A 76 -2.60 -3.72 -0.97
C VAL A 76 -2.95 -2.87 -2.19
N ASP A 77 -2.72 -3.42 -3.36
CA ASP A 77 -3.17 -2.83 -4.62
C ASP A 77 -3.54 -3.94 -5.61
N ASP A 78 -4.10 -3.57 -6.74
CA ASP A 78 -4.52 -4.54 -7.75
C ASP A 78 -3.39 -4.91 -8.70
N VAL A 79 -2.69 -3.93 -9.27
CA VAL A 79 -1.64 -4.14 -10.27
C VAL A 79 -0.36 -3.42 -9.87
N LEU A 80 0.74 -4.14 -9.93
CA LEU A 80 2.08 -3.57 -9.84
C LEU A 80 2.63 -3.43 -11.27
N ALA A 81 2.72 -2.20 -11.75
CA ALA A 81 3.36 -1.89 -13.02
C ALA A 81 4.81 -1.45 -12.77
N THR A 82 5.06 -0.16 -12.65
CA THR A 82 6.42 0.37 -12.45
C THR A 82 6.86 0.42 -10.98
N GLY A 83 5.92 0.41 -10.05
CA GLY A 83 6.21 0.45 -8.62
C GLY A 83 6.22 1.83 -7.98
N GLY A 84 5.99 2.88 -8.75
CA GLY A 84 6.01 4.25 -8.23
C GLY A 84 4.98 4.50 -7.13
N THR A 85 3.76 4.02 -7.34
CA THR A 85 2.67 4.15 -6.37
C THR A 85 2.98 3.44 -5.05
N LEU A 86 3.50 2.21 -5.13
CA LEU A 86 3.86 1.46 -3.92
C LEU A 86 5.03 2.10 -3.18
N ARG A 87 6.04 2.58 -3.90
CA ARG A 87 7.18 3.28 -3.27
C ARG A 87 6.73 4.55 -2.55
N ALA A 88 5.86 5.33 -3.16
CA ALA A 88 5.28 6.53 -2.54
C ALA A 88 4.48 6.16 -1.29
N THR A 89 3.70 5.09 -1.35
CA THR A 89 2.91 4.60 -0.22
C THR A 89 3.81 4.13 0.93
N GLU A 90 4.91 3.44 0.64
CA GLU A 90 5.89 3.08 1.65
C GLU A 90 6.46 4.31 2.36
N ALA A 91 6.79 5.35 1.60
CA ALA A 91 7.31 6.59 2.16
C ALA A 91 6.30 7.25 3.10
N LEU A 92 5.03 7.28 2.71
CA LEU A 92 3.95 7.79 3.56
C LEU A 92 3.80 6.97 4.85
N CYS A 93 3.84 5.66 4.75
CA CYS A 93 3.76 4.78 5.93
C CYS A 93 4.88 5.06 6.91
N ARG A 94 6.11 5.23 6.41
CA ARG A 94 7.26 5.56 7.27
C ARG A 94 7.10 6.92 7.93
N GLN A 95 6.64 7.92 7.18
CA GLN A 95 6.38 9.26 7.73
C GLN A 95 5.33 9.22 8.84
N ALA A 96 4.32 8.38 8.70
CA ALA A 96 3.26 8.21 9.70
C ALA A 96 3.69 7.35 10.90
N GLY A 97 4.87 6.74 10.85
CA GLY A 97 5.38 5.89 11.91
C GLY A 97 4.95 4.43 11.83
N HIS A 98 4.30 4.03 10.74
CA HIS A 98 3.92 2.63 10.54
C HIS A 98 5.12 1.78 10.18
N SER A 99 5.14 0.54 10.68
CA SER A 99 6.06 -0.47 10.19
C SER A 99 5.39 -1.24 9.05
N ILE A 100 6.17 -1.63 8.04
CA ILE A 100 5.64 -2.27 6.84
C ILE A 100 6.00 -3.75 6.86
N PHE A 101 4.99 -4.62 6.78
CA PHE A 101 5.20 -6.05 6.67
C PHE A 101 5.57 -6.46 5.25
N GLY A 102 4.88 -5.90 4.27
CA GLY A 102 5.10 -6.23 2.86
C GLY A 102 4.03 -5.65 1.98
N ALA A 103 3.96 -6.13 0.74
CA ALA A 103 2.97 -5.72 -0.24
C ALA A 103 2.36 -6.94 -0.93
N VAL A 104 1.05 -6.90 -1.15
CA VAL A 104 0.31 -7.93 -1.89
C VAL A 104 -0.50 -7.30 -3.01
N LEU A 105 -0.61 -8.01 -4.11
CA LEU A 105 -1.23 -7.54 -5.34
C LEU A 105 -1.99 -8.69 -6.00
N LEU A 106 -2.91 -8.36 -6.88
CA LEU A 106 -3.49 -9.37 -7.77
C LEU A 106 -2.50 -9.73 -8.88
N ILE A 107 -1.96 -8.72 -9.55
CA ILE A 107 -1.12 -8.90 -10.74
C ILE A 107 0.18 -8.14 -10.59
N ASN A 108 1.29 -8.81 -10.82
CA ASN A 108 2.61 -8.20 -10.92
C ASN A 108 3.08 -8.27 -12.38
N LEU A 109 3.26 -7.11 -13.00
CA LEU A 109 3.85 -6.99 -14.33
C LEU A 109 5.37 -6.91 -14.15
N SER A 110 5.99 -8.05 -13.91
CA SER A 110 7.38 -8.13 -13.47
C SER A 110 8.41 -7.59 -14.47
N ALA A 111 8.06 -7.56 -15.76
CA ALA A 111 8.93 -6.98 -16.77
C ALA A 111 9.06 -5.46 -16.65
N LEU A 112 8.16 -4.79 -15.95
CA LEU A 112 8.12 -3.33 -15.81
C LEU A 112 8.75 -2.82 -14.52
N ASN A 113 9.15 -3.70 -13.61
CA ASN A 113 9.65 -3.27 -12.31
C ASN A 113 10.67 -4.24 -11.72
N ASP A 114 11.44 -3.72 -10.78
CA ASP A 114 12.29 -4.47 -9.87
C ASP A 114 11.89 -4.21 -8.42
N TYR A 115 10.62 -3.93 -8.20
CA TYR A 115 10.09 -3.49 -6.91
C TYR A 115 10.33 -4.52 -5.81
N ARG A 116 10.82 -4.03 -4.68
CA ARG A 116 10.94 -4.81 -3.45
C ARG A 116 10.41 -4.00 -2.27
N CYS A 117 9.72 -4.67 -1.38
CA CYS A 117 9.21 -4.10 -0.15
C CYS A 117 9.95 -4.75 1.01
N GLN A 118 10.68 -3.95 1.81
CA GLN A 118 11.51 -4.45 2.91
C GLN A 118 12.51 -5.52 2.45
N GLY A 119 13.09 -5.33 1.26
CA GLY A 119 14.06 -6.27 0.70
C GLY A 119 13.47 -7.53 0.08
N HIS A 120 12.14 -7.68 0.09
CA HIS A 120 11.44 -8.84 -0.45
C HIS A 120 10.55 -8.45 -1.62
N PRO A 121 10.37 -9.33 -2.62
CA PRO A 121 9.43 -9.04 -3.70
C PRO A 121 8.01 -8.95 -3.17
N ALA A 122 7.20 -8.14 -3.83
CA ALA A 122 5.76 -8.10 -3.55
C ALA A 122 5.16 -9.48 -3.86
N ARG A 123 4.18 -9.87 -3.07
CA ARG A 123 3.45 -11.13 -3.31
C ARG A 123 2.28 -10.86 -4.21
N SER A 124 2.06 -11.73 -5.19
CA SER A 124 0.97 -11.57 -6.14
C SER A 124 0.30 -12.90 -6.42
N LEU A 125 -0.97 -12.85 -6.87
CA LEU A 125 -1.66 -14.05 -7.31
C LEU A 125 -1.16 -14.46 -8.69
N TRP A 126 -0.92 -13.48 -9.57
CA TRP A 126 -0.41 -13.71 -10.91
C TRP A 126 0.80 -12.83 -11.19
N THR A 127 1.83 -13.41 -11.78
CA THR A 127 3.03 -12.67 -12.22
C THR A 127 3.18 -12.86 -13.73
N TYR A 128 3.31 -11.75 -14.43
CA TYR A 128 3.50 -11.75 -15.88
C TYR A 128 4.83 -11.12 -16.28
#